data_4ca9d03486d46f99e9812c2e0d538e19
#
_entry.id   4ca9d03486d46f99e9812c2e0d538e19
#
_cell.length_a   1.000
_cell.length_b   1.000
_cell.length_c   1.000
_cell.angle_alpha   90.00
_cell.angle_beta   90.00
_cell.angle_gamma   90.00
#
_symmetry.space_group_name_H-M   'P 1'
#
loop_
_entity.id
_entity.type
_entity.pdbx_description
1 polymer ?
#
loop_
_entity_poly.entity_id
_entity_poly.type
_entity_poly.pdbx_seq_one_letter_code
_entity_poly.pdbx_strand_id
1 'polypeptide(L)'
;MTDADVDGAHIATLLMTFFFRRIRPIIDNGYLYLATPPLYKCSAKGKKTTEYAWNDQQVQKFIDTQCGGDRNRLTLQRYKGLGEMSAEQLWDTTMDPENRILKRVTLTDAVEAD
;
A
#
# COMPACT_ATOMS: atom_id res chain seq x y z
N MET A 1 -7.56 6.03 -2.14
CA MET A 1 -7.04 4.83 -1.44
C MET A 1 -8.00 3.67 -1.59
N THR A 2 -7.49 2.51 -1.94
CA THR A 2 -8.28 1.28 -2.12
C THR A 2 -7.58 0.13 -1.40
N ASP A 3 -8.29 -1.00 -1.23
CA ASP A 3 -7.71 -2.20 -0.64
C ASP A 3 -6.51 -2.71 -1.46
N ALA A 4 -5.58 -3.39 -0.80
CA ALA A 4 -4.35 -3.88 -1.42
C ALA A 4 -4.54 -5.17 -2.23
N ASP A 5 -5.75 -5.71 -2.28
CA ASP A 5 -6.07 -6.93 -3.01
C ASP A 5 -6.47 -6.64 -4.48
N VAL A 6 -6.83 -7.70 -5.21
CA VAL A 6 -7.23 -7.62 -6.63
C VAL A 6 -8.49 -6.77 -6.80
N ASP A 7 -9.47 -6.90 -5.89
CA ASP A 7 -10.71 -6.13 -5.95
C ASP A 7 -10.45 -4.63 -5.72
N GLY A 8 -9.53 -4.29 -4.80
CA GLY A 8 -9.10 -2.92 -4.59
C GLY A 8 -8.41 -2.32 -5.81
N ALA A 9 -7.57 -3.11 -6.48
CA ALA A 9 -6.92 -2.68 -7.72
C ALA A 9 -7.94 -2.41 -8.83
N HIS A 10 -8.98 -3.22 -8.93
CA HIS A 10 -10.07 -3.02 -9.91
C HIS A 10 -10.84 -1.73 -9.60
N ILE A 11 -11.15 -1.45 -8.33
CA ILE A 11 -11.81 -0.21 -7.92
C ILE A 11 -10.93 1.01 -8.24
N ALA A 12 -9.63 0.93 -7.99
CA ALA A 12 -8.69 1.99 -8.34
C ALA A 12 -8.69 2.28 -9.86
N THR A 13 -8.74 1.23 -10.68
CA THR A 13 -8.84 1.34 -12.14
C THR A 13 -10.11 2.06 -12.56
N LEU A 14 -11.26 1.71 -11.98
CA LEU A 14 -12.53 2.37 -12.26
C LEU A 14 -12.51 3.85 -11.86
N LEU A 15 -11.93 4.18 -10.72
CA LEU A 15 -11.79 5.57 -10.27
C LEU A 15 -10.86 6.38 -11.18
N MET A 16 -9.74 5.81 -11.64
CA MET A 16 -8.84 6.47 -12.58
C MET A 16 -9.56 6.75 -13.91
N THR A 17 -10.34 5.81 -14.40
CA THR A 17 -11.17 5.98 -15.60
C THR A 17 -12.17 7.11 -15.44
N PHE A 18 -12.85 7.15 -14.28
CA PHE A 18 -13.80 8.23 -13.97
C PHE A 18 -13.12 9.61 -14.02
N PHE A 19 -11.99 9.76 -13.34
CA PHE A 19 -11.26 11.04 -13.31
C PHE A 19 -10.73 11.42 -14.70
N PHE A 20 -10.27 10.45 -15.46
CA PHE A 20 -9.79 10.67 -16.83
C PHE A 20 -10.90 11.20 -17.74
N ARG A 21 -12.09 10.60 -17.66
CA ARG A 21 -13.22 10.97 -18.54
C ARG A 21 -13.95 12.23 -18.11
N ARG A 22 -14.03 12.50 -16.80
CA ARG A 22 -14.89 13.54 -16.25
C ARG A 22 -14.13 14.75 -15.68
N ILE A 23 -12.96 14.52 -15.11
CA ILE A 23 -12.20 15.57 -14.42
C ILE A 23 -10.71 15.45 -14.84
N ARG A 24 -10.46 15.43 -16.13
CA ARG A 24 -9.11 15.26 -16.68
C ARG A 24 -8.08 16.27 -16.15
N PRO A 25 -8.38 17.55 -15.91
CA PRO A 25 -7.40 18.50 -15.39
C PRO A 25 -6.74 18.08 -14.07
N ILE A 26 -7.42 17.28 -13.23
CA ILE A 26 -6.86 16.81 -11.97
C ILE A 26 -5.67 15.86 -12.22
N ILE A 27 -5.67 15.12 -13.34
CA ILE A 27 -4.59 14.24 -13.76
C ILE A 27 -3.50 15.04 -14.47
N ASP A 28 -3.86 15.90 -15.43
CA ASP A 28 -2.92 16.69 -16.21
C ASP A 28 -2.07 17.60 -15.34
N ASN A 29 -2.63 18.14 -14.25
CA ASN A 29 -1.94 19.01 -13.31
C ASN A 29 -1.25 18.25 -12.18
N GLY A 30 -1.34 16.93 -12.16
CA GLY A 30 -0.66 16.10 -11.17
C GLY A 30 -1.24 16.16 -9.76
N TYR A 31 -2.53 16.37 -9.63
CA TYR A 31 -3.20 16.47 -8.33
C TYR A 31 -3.78 15.13 -7.83
N LEU A 32 -3.83 14.12 -8.69
CA LEU A 32 -4.37 12.81 -8.32
C LEU A 32 -3.26 11.85 -7.93
N TYR A 33 -3.39 11.25 -6.75
CA TYR A 33 -2.44 10.28 -6.20
C TYR A 33 -3.16 9.03 -5.72
N LEU A 34 -2.47 7.89 -5.80
CA LEU A 34 -2.87 6.65 -5.16
C LEU A 34 -2.10 6.48 -3.86
N ALA A 35 -2.82 6.41 -2.74
CA ALA A 35 -2.23 6.01 -1.46
C ALA A 35 -2.23 4.48 -1.40
N THR A 36 -1.05 3.90 -1.20
CA THR A 36 -0.86 2.45 -1.25
C THR A 36 -0.78 1.88 0.17
N PRO A 37 -1.79 1.13 0.64
CA PRO A 37 -1.70 0.45 1.93
C PRO A 37 -0.73 -0.73 1.87
N PRO A 38 -0.12 -1.13 3.01
CA PRO A 38 0.76 -2.28 3.03
C PRO A 38 -0.01 -3.58 2.85
N LEU A 39 0.65 -4.60 2.29
CA LEU A 39 0.12 -5.95 2.20
C LEU A 39 0.34 -6.75 3.48
N TYR A 40 1.43 -6.46 4.21
CA TYR A 40 1.87 -7.27 5.34
C TYR A 40 2.27 -6.42 6.52
N LYS A 41 2.04 -6.98 7.73
CA LYS A 41 2.64 -6.51 8.97
C LYS A 41 3.63 -7.57 9.44
N CYS A 42 4.89 -7.20 9.58
CA CYS A 42 5.98 -8.10 9.96
C CYS A 42 6.40 -7.82 11.40
N SER A 43 6.51 -8.86 12.21
CA SER A 43 7.01 -8.79 13.58
C SER A 43 8.01 -9.91 13.82
N ALA A 44 9.09 -9.63 14.56
CA ALA A 44 10.07 -10.63 14.94
C ALA A 44 9.70 -11.19 16.33
N LYS A 45 9.65 -12.52 16.47
CA LYS A 45 9.40 -13.17 17.76
C LYS A 45 10.48 -12.80 18.76
N GLY A 46 10.08 -12.41 19.96
CA GLY A 46 10.99 -12.00 21.01
C GLY A 46 11.53 -10.58 20.89
N LYS A 47 11.14 -9.86 19.84
CA LYS A 47 11.48 -8.44 19.64
C LYS A 47 10.20 -7.61 19.53
N LYS A 48 10.26 -6.36 19.99
CA LYS A 48 9.12 -5.43 19.86
C LYS A 48 9.08 -4.71 18.52
N THR A 49 9.98 -5.03 17.60
CA THR A 49 10.08 -4.39 16.30
C THR A 49 8.94 -4.86 15.39
N THR A 50 8.18 -3.91 14.86
CA THR A 50 7.10 -4.16 13.91
C THR A 50 7.29 -3.25 12.72
N GLU A 51 7.25 -3.82 11.51
CA GLU A 51 7.34 -3.06 10.25
C GLU A 51 6.25 -3.49 9.29
N TYR A 52 5.88 -2.58 8.39
CA TYR A 52 4.93 -2.86 7.32
C TYR A 52 5.68 -3.16 6.03
N ALA A 53 5.14 -4.08 5.23
CA ALA A 53 5.73 -4.44 3.95
C ALA A 53 4.68 -4.34 2.84
N TRP A 54 5.09 -3.76 1.71
CA TRP A 54 4.25 -3.57 0.53
C TRP A 54 4.45 -4.67 -0.51
N ASN A 55 5.52 -5.46 -0.40
CA ASN A 55 5.84 -6.56 -1.31
C ASN A 55 6.68 -7.63 -0.62
N ASP A 56 6.90 -8.75 -1.32
CA ASP A 56 7.65 -9.88 -0.78
C ASP A 56 9.13 -9.55 -0.56
N GLN A 57 9.71 -8.66 -1.35
CA GLN A 57 11.10 -8.24 -1.19
C GLN A 57 11.32 -7.54 0.14
N GLN A 58 10.38 -6.70 0.56
CA GLN A 58 10.44 -6.02 1.86
C GLN A 58 10.27 -7.01 3.01
N VAL A 59 9.43 -8.03 2.85
CA VAL A 59 9.29 -9.10 3.84
C VAL A 59 10.61 -9.86 3.99
N GLN A 60 11.26 -10.22 2.89
CA GLN A 60 12.54 -10.91 2.91
C GLN A 60 13.64 -10.06 3.57
N LYS A 61 13.66 -8.77 3.27
CA LYS A 61 14.60 -7.83 3.90
C LYS A 61 14.39 -7.76 5.41
N PHE A 62 13.14 -7.76 5.87
CA PHE A 62 12.83 -7.79 7.30
C PHE A 62 13.33 -9.08 7.94
N ILE A 63 13.13 -10.23 7.30
CA ILE A 63 13.62 -11.52 7.78
C ILE A 63 15.15 -11.49 7.92
N ASP A 64 15.85 -10.99 6.91
CA ASP A 64 17.31 -10.94 6.89
C ASP A 64 17.88 -9.99 7.96
N THR A 65 17.22 -8.88 8.23
CA THR A 65 17.73 -7.85 9.16
C THR A 65 17.26 -8.06 10.60
N GLN A 66 16.00 -8.48 10.82
CA GLN A 66 15.40 -8.56 12.15
C GLN A 66 15.27 -9.97 12.68
N CYS A 67 15.15 -10.96 11.82
CA CYS A 67 15.01 -12.37 12.19
C CYS A 67 16.30 -13.17 11.98
N GLY A 68 17.39 -12.51 11.58
CA GLY A 68 18.66 -13.19 11.31
C GLY A 68 18.62 -14.21 10.19
N GLY A 69 17.69 -14.03 9.23
CA GLY A 69 17.50 -14.97 8.12
C GLY A 69 16.61 -16.18 8.46
N ASP A 70 16.08 -16.25 9.67
CA ASP A 70 15.23 -17.36 10.11
C ASP A 70 13.75 -17.00 10.02
N ARG A 71 13.05 -17.58 9.05
CA ARG A 71 11.62 -17.37 8.84
C ARG A 71 10.76 -17.84 10.02
N ASN A 72 11.23 -18.80 10.82
CA ASN A 72 10.50 -19.30 11.99
C ASN A 72 10.36 -18.24 13.09
N ARG A 73 11.19 -17.20 13.05
CA ARG A 73 11.10 -16.07 13.97
C ARG A 73 10.18 -14.95 13.47
N LEU A 74 9.67 -15.06 12.24
CA LEU A 74 8.78 -14.09 11.65
C LEU A 74 7.33 -14.35 12.07
N THR A 75 6.65 -13.32 12.55
CA THR A 75 5.20 -13.29 12.66
C THR A 75 4.68 -12.37 11.56
N LEU A 76 3.95 -12.96 10.62
CA LEU A 76 3.44 -12.26 9.44
C LEU A 76 1.92 -12.19 9.49
N GLN A 77 1.38 -10.97 9.40
CA GLN A 77 -0.04 -10.75 9.20
C GLN A 77 -0.26 -10.19 7.81
N ARG A 78 -1.10 -10.84 7.01
CA ARG A 78 -1.48 -10.35 5.69
C ARG A 78 -2.78 -9.55 5.78
N TYR A 79 -2.78 -8.35 5.19
CA TYR A 79 -3.98 -7.53 5.08
C TYR A 79 -4.66 -7.80 3.74
N LYS A 80 -5.93 -8.20 3.79
CA LYS A 80 -6.76 -8.40 2.58
C LYS A 80 -7.56 -7.16 2.23
N GLY A 81 -7.87 -6.33 3.23
CA GLY A 81 -8.64 -5.11 3.04
C GLY A 81 -8.36 -4.08 4.13
N LEU A 82 -8.76 -2.85 3.87
CA LEU A 82 -8.58 -1.73 4.80
C LEU A 82 -9.30 -1.94 6.13
N GLY A 83 -10.40 -2.69 6.12
CA GLY A 83 -11.17 -2.99 7.33
C GLY A 83 -10.45 -3.88 8.35
N GLU A 84 -9.36 -4.55 7.97
CA GLU A 84 -8.54 -5.33 8.88
C GLU A 84 -7.53 -4.48 9.66
N MET A 85 -7.40 -3.22 9.30
CA MET A 85 -6.46 -2.28 9.93
C MET A 85 -7.19 -1.40 10.94
N SER A 86 -6.53 -1.12 12.07
CA SER A 86 -7.02 -0.13 13.03
C SER A 86 -6.87 1.30 12.46
N ALA A 87 -7.55 2.28 13.05
CA ALA A 87 -7.41 3.67 12.66
C ALA A 87 -5.96 4.15 12.78
N GLU A 88 -5.25 3.73 13.82
CA GLU A 88 -3.84 4.07 14.03
C GLU A 88 -2.95 3.47 12.93
N GLN A 89 -3.18 2.22 12.56
CA GLN A 89 -2.45 1.55 11.47
C GLN A 89 -2.69 2.23 10.13
N LEU A 90 -3.92 2.63 9.83
CA LEU A 90 -4.26 3.39 8.62
C LEU A 90 -3.57 4.75 8.60
N TRP A 91 -3.54 5.45 9.74
CA TRP A 91 -2.82 6.70 9.86
C TRP A 91 -1.34 6.52 9.54
N ASP A 92 -0.67 5.59 10.25
CA ASP A 92 0.77 5.39 10.14
C ASP A 92 1.23 4.99 8.73
N THR A 93 0.39 4.27 7.98
CA THR A 93 0.77 3.67 6.70
C THR A 93 0.30 4.44 5.47
N THR A 94 -0.84 5.14 5.56
CA THR A 94 -1.47 5.76 4.38
C THR A 94 -1.78 7.24 4.52
N MET A 95 -1.94 7.74 5.74
CA MET A 95 -2.36 9.12 5.97
C MET A 95 -1.24 10.02 6.47
N ASP A 96 -0.29 9.49 7.24
CA ASP A 96 0.83 10.27 7.76
C ASP A 96 1.75 10.71 6.61
N PRO A 97 1.91 12.03 6.38
CA PRO A 97 2.74 12.53 5.28
C PRO A 97 4.20 12.08 5.33
N GLU A 98 4.72 11.75 6.52
CA GLU A 98 6.12 11.31 6.68
C GLU A 98 6.32 9.84 6.30
N ASN A 99 5.30 9.01 6.44
CA ASN A 99 5.41 7.56 6.26
C ASN A 99 4.63 7.01 5.08
N ARG A 100 3.62 7.74 4.58
CA ARG A 100 2.77 7.27 3.50
C ARG A 100 3.52 7.16 2.19
N ILE A 101 3.12 6.18 1.38
CA ILE A 101 3.60 6.00 0.01
C ILE A 101 2.48 6.43 -0.93
N LEU A 102 2.73 7.48 -1.72
CA LEU A 102 1.80 7.98 -2.72
C LEU A 102 2.39 7.78 -4.10
N LYS A 103 1.61 7.17 -4.98
CA LYS A 103 1.94 7.08 -6.41
C LYS A 103 1.13 8.13 -7.16
N ARG A 104 1.83 9.03 -7.87
CA ARG A 104 1.17 10.02 -8.73
C ARG A 104 0.55 9.34 -9.93
N VAL A 105 -0.73 9.61 -10.16
CA VAL A 105 -1.43 9.11 -11.35
C VAL A 105 -1.04 9.96 -12.55
N THR A 106 -0.49 9.31 -13.58
CA THR A 106 -0.10 9.96 -14.83
C THR A 106 -1.18 9.77 -15.89
N LEU A 107 -1.10 10.56 -16.98
CA LEU A 107 -1.99 10.39 -18.11
C LEU A 107 -1.88 8.98 -18.71
N THR A 108 -0.67 8.42 -18.76
CA THR A 108 -0.46 7.05 -19.23
C THR A 108 -1.19 6.03 -18.38
N ASP A 109 -1.12 6.15 -17.04
CA ASP A 109 -1.84 5.27 -16.12
C ASP A 109 -3.36 5.34 -16.35
N ALA A 110 -3.89 6.54 -16.54
CA ALA A 110 -5.32 6.74 -16.75
C ALA A 110 -5.80 6.20 -18.11
N VAL A 111 -5.01 6.36 -19.16
CA VAL A 111 -5.30 5.81 -20.49
C VAL A 111 -5.29 4.29 -20.47
N GLU A 112 -4.32 3.68 -19.80
CA GLU A 112 -4.25 2.22 -19.67
C GLU A 112 -5.42 1.66 -18.84
N ALA A 113 -5.91 2.42 -17.85
CA ALA A 113 -7.06 2.03 -17.04
C ALA A 113 -8.37 2.09 -17.85
N ASP A 114 -8.47 3.04 -18.76
CA ASP A 114 -9.67 3.23 -19.60
C ASP A 114 -9.70 2.17 -20.71
#